data_9a84f4aca8a2e0654030107d6bf5410a
#
_entry.id   9a84f4aca8a2e0654030107d6bf5410a
#
_cell.length_a   1.000
_cell.length_b   1.000
_cell.length_c   1.000
_cell.angle_alpha   90.00
_cell.angle_beta   90.00
_cell.angle_gamma   90.00
#
_symmetry.space_group_name_H-M   'P 1'
#
loop_
_entity.id
_entity.type
_entity.pdbx_description
1 polymer ?
#
loop_
_entity_poly.entity_id
_entity_poly.type
_entity_poly.pdbx_seq_one_letter_code
_entity_poly.pdbx_strand_id
1 'polypeptide(L)'
;MRLLGLMLGRYIGALICGGAWLASATPVGLLDVAQLIATSDAIAVGKIASVQRTGRGTVTITDQAIGANEFKAELTVNRIIKGPPDSRRMEFTFYLPDAPVAFQSIARGDAGMFFLREISGRYYISDPHYPRIAAVEQCASSEPLPVLDRVTVELRCALTDPSAPETIQLGAIEALESIRTDPATDALKLAAISPSTSVRLRAIAALLGRNEISELGSVQDLLLQPVAGPLRGAVDRLASGIWHGVRNPKAIPILERLLRSPDFKVRRGAAQALRNTGSSQAVAGLAEALNDSERDVRYIAVIGLGEITRQDEWSPSIDNFSEHEAYFLSYWRNWVKSQK
;
A
#
# COMPACT_ATOMS: atom_id res chain seq x y z
N MET A 1 29.31 -21.93 8.52
CA MET A 1 28.88 -22.39 7.19
C MET A 1 27.38 -22.13 7.11
N ARG A 2 27.07 -21.08 6.60
CA ARG A 2 26.26 -20.58 5.45
C ARG A 2 25.14 -21.55 5.00
N LEU A 3 23.89 -21.08 5.07
CA LEU A 3 22.93 -21.24 3.99
C LEU A 3 21.84 -20.18 4.13
N LEU A 4 21.99 -19.11 3.35
CA LEU A 4 20.92 -18.19 2.93
C LEU A 4 20.00 -18.97 1.99
N GLY A 5 18.75 -19.13 2.35
CA GLY A 5 17.70 -19.63 1.45
C GLY A 5 16.94 -18.48 0.83
N LEU A 6 17.31 -18.07 -0.38
CA LEU A 6 16.48 -17.25 -1.27
C LEU A 6 15.17 -18.01 -1.56
N MET A 7 14.05 -17.49 -1.12
CA MET A 7 12.75 -17.90 -1.64
C MET A 7 12.50 -17.17 -2.97
N LEU A 8 12.96 -17.75 -4.06
CA LEU A 8 12.46 -17.48 -5.40
C LEU A 8 11.10 -18.16 -5.54
N GLY A 9 10.04 -17.38 -5.64
CA GLY A 9 8.73 -17.85 -6.02
C GLY A 9 8.76 -18.48 -7.42
N ARG A 10 8.73 -19.80 -7.50
CA ARG A 10 8.56 -20.56 -8.75
C ARG A 10 7.08 -20.50 -9.13
N TYR A 11 6.75 -19.74 -10.15
CA TYR A 11 5.49 -19.91 -10.89
C TYR A 11 5.57 -21.21 -11.69
N ILE A 12 4.80 -22.20 -11.29
CA ILE A 12 4.58 -23.42 -12.07
C ILE A 12 3.43 -23.12 -13.01
N GLY A 13 3.73 -23.14 -14.33
CA GLY A 13 2.71 -23.07 -15.36
C GLY A 13 1.75 -24.25 -15.26
N ALA A 14 0.47 -23.96 -15.15
CA ALA A 14 -0.59 -24.95 -15.09
C ALA A 14 -0.86 -25.56 -16.46
N LEU A 15 -0.72 -26.89 -16.55
CA LEU A 15 -1.23 -27.70 -17.67
C LEU A 15 -2.77 -27.72 -17.60
N ILE A 16 -3.41 -27.34 -18.68
CA ILE A 16 -4.88 -27.34 -18.81
C ILE A 16 -5.31 -28.75 -19.21
N CYS A 17 -5.94 -29.48 -18.30
CA CYS A 17 -6.84 -30.59 -18.65
C CYS A 17 -8.24 -30.25 -18.12
N GLY A 18 -9.17 -30.05 -19.02
CA GLY A 18 -10.62 -30.06 -18.82
C GLY A 18 -11.18 -29.33 -17.60
N GLY A 19 -11.48 -28.04 -17.72
CA GLY A 19 -12.52 -27.37 -16.89
C GLY A 19 -12.13 -26.88 -15.49
N ALA A 20 -10.93 -27.06 -14.99
CA ALA A 20 -10.49 -26.53 -13.71
C ALA A 20 -9.58 -25.31 -13.91
N TRP A 21 -10.03 -24.17 -13.49
CA TRP A 21 -9.27 -22.94 -13.49
C TRP A 21 -8.49 -22.82 -12.17
N LEU A 22 -7.15 -22.87 -12.25
CA LEU A 22 -6.29 -22.64 -11.08
C LEU A 22 -6.04 -21.14 -10.93
N ALA A 23 -6.94 -20.41 -10.29
CA ALA A 23 -6.61 -19.15 -9.70
C ALA A 23 -5.94 -19.45 -8.36
N SER A 24 -4.61 -19.39 -8.29
CA SER A 24 -3.90 -19.37 -7.01
C SER A 24 -4.25 -18.06 -6.32
N ALA A 25 -5.26 -18.07 -5.46
CA ALA A 25 -5.52 -16.97 -4.55
C ALA A 25 -4.44 -17.04 -3.45
N THR A 26 -3.39 -16.26 -3.62
CA THR A 26 -2.55 -15.83 -2.49
C THR A 26 -3.44 -15.19 -1.43
N PRO A 27 -3.11 -15.28 -0.12
CA PRO A 27 -3.78 -14.48 0.89
C PRO A 27 -3.81 -13.03 0.41
N VAL A 28 -4.92 -12.31 0.64
CA VAL A 28 -5.15 -10.94 0.14
C VAL A 28 -3.88 -10.13 0.35
N GLY A 29 -3.04 -10.10 -0.68
CA GLY A 29 -1.82 -9.34 -0.72
C GLY A 29 -2.16 -7.86 -0.94
N LEU A 30 -1.26 -6.98 -0.57
CA LEU A 30 -1.37 -5.58 -0.97
C LEU A 30 -1.43 -5.50 -2.50
N LEU A 31 -2.25 -4.58 -3.00
CA LEU A 31 -2.35 -4.32 -4.44
C LEU A 31 -0.96 -4.02 -5.02
N ASP A 32 -0.54 -4.84 -5.99
CA ASP A 32 0.70 -4.65 -6.77
C ASP A 32 0.34 -4.40 -8.24
N VAL A 33 0.33 -3.14 -8.63
CA VAL A 33 -0.02 -2.71 -9.99
C VAL A 33 1.00 -3.22 -11.01
N ALA A 34 2.28 -3.29 -10.67
CA ALA A 34 3.31 -3.80 -11.58
C ALA A 34 3.08 -5.30 -11.89
N GLN A 35 2.72 -6.09 -10.87
CA GLN A 35 2.36 -7.49 -11.05
C GLN A 35 1.06 -7.65 -11.86
N LEU A 36 0.04 -6.83 -11.59
CA LEU A 36 -1.20 -6.84 -12.39
C LEU A 36 -0.91 -6.56 -13.87
N ILE A 37 -0.06 -5.57 -14.18
CA ILE A 37 0.36 -5.26 -15.55
C ILE A 37 1.12 -6.44 -16.17
N ALA A 38 2.03 -7.07 -15.42
CA ALA A 38 2.84 -8.18 -15.92
C ALA A 38 2.01 -9.44 -16.22
N THR A 39 0.98 -9.71 -15.43
CA THR A 39 0.11 -10.89 -15.57
C THR A 39 -1.08 -10.69 -16.52
N SER A 40 -1.27 -9.47 -17.05
CA SER A 40 -2.39 -9.15 -17.95
C SER A 40 -1.92 -9.07 -19.39
N ASP A 41 -2.71 -9.62 -20.31
CA ASP A 41 -2.53 -9.51 -21.77
C ASP A 41 -3.26 -8.29 -22.32
N ALA A 42 -4.38 -7.90 -21.67
CA ALA A 42 -5.12 -6.69 -22.00
C ALA A 42 -5.44 -5.88 -20.75
N ILE A 43 -5.37 -4.54 -20.88
CA ILE A 43 -5.76 -3.57 -19.85
C ILE A 43 -6.66 -2.55 -20.54
N ALA A 44 -7.91 -2.47 -20.09
CA ALA A 44 -8.91 -1.61 -20.69
C ALA A 44 -9.64 -0.77 -19.66
N VAL A 45 -9.80 0.52 -19.94
CA VAL A 45 -10.69 1.41 -19.17
C VAL A 45 -12.06 1.38 -19.79
N GLY A 46 -13.09 1.15 -18.99
CA GLY A 46 -14.45 1.07 -19.49
C GLY A 46 -15.49 0.83 -18.41
N LYS A 47 -16.71 0.49 -18.88
CA LYS A 47 -17.87 0.26 -18.02
C LYS A 47 -18.54 -1.06 -18.38
N ILE A 48 -18.93 -1.83 -17.37
CA ILE A 48 -19.63 -3.09 -17.54
C ILE A 48 -21.04 -2.86 -18.09
N ALA A 49 -21.29 -3.37 -19.29
CA ALA A 49 -22.59 -3.28 -19.98
C ALA A 49 -23.55 -4.38 -19.51
N SER A 50 -23.05 -5.59 -19.32
CA SER A 50 -23.83 -6.73 -18.86
C SER A 50 -22.99 -7.73 -18.07
N VAL A 51 -23.65 -8.47 -17.16
CA VAL A 51 -23.09 -9.61 -16.45
C VAL A 51 -24.12 -10.74 -16.50
N GLN A 52 -23.70 -11.93 -16.90
CA GLN A 52 -24.55 -13.11 -16.98
C GLN A 52 -23.86 -14.29 -16.29
N ARG A 53 -24.61 -15.04 -15.49
CA ARG A 53 -24.15 -16.32 -14.96
C ARG A 53 -24.21 -17.36 -16.08
N THR A 54 -23.08 -18.00 -16.38
CA THR A 54 -22.95 -18.95 -17.48
C THR A 54 -22.84 -20.39 -17.03
N GLY A 55 -22.44 -20.62 -15.78
CA GLY A 55 -22.29 -21.99 -15.31
C GLY A 55 -21.74 -22.10 -13.89
N ARG A 56 -21.11 -23.21 -13.65
CA ARG A 56 -20.33 -23.51 -12.45
C ARG A 56 -18.93 -23.99 -12.83
N GLY A 57 -17.98 -23.67 -12.00
CA GLY A 57 -16.59 -24.10 -12.15
C GLY A 57 -15.95 -24.30 -10.77
N THR A 58 -14.64 -24.41 -10.75
CA THR A 58 -13.83 -24.47 -9.54
C THR A 58 -12.74 -23.41 -9.57
N VAL A 59 -12.44 -22.84 -8.43
CA VAL A 59 -11.27 -21.99 -8.20
C VAL A 59 -10.37 -22.65 -7.16
N THR A 60 -9.07 -22.53 -7.32
CA THR A 60 -8.13 -23.03 -6.32
C THR A 60 -7.69 -21.88 -5.43
N ILE A 61 -7.90 -22.04 -4.12
CA ILE A 61 -7.52 -21.07 -3.09
C ILE A 61 -6.69 -21.84 -2.06
N THR A 62 -5.45 -21.40 -1.80
CA THR A 62 -4.53 -22.08 -0.86
C THR A 62 -4.49 -23.61 -1.06
N ASP A 63 -4.30 -24.04 -2.30
CA ASP A 63 -4.23 -25.45 -2.73
C ASP A 63 -5.52 -26.27 -2.57
N GLN A 64 -6.64 -25.63 -2.23
CA GLN A 64 -7.95 -26.26 -2.16
C GLN A 64 -8.84 -25.86 -3.34
N ALA A 65 -9.43 -26.83 -4.01
CA ALA A 65 -10.41 -26.60 -5.05
C ALA A 65 -11.78 -26.29 -4.42
N ILE A 66 -12.30 -25.08 -4.68
CA ILE A 66 -13.58 -24.61 -4.16
C ILE A 66 -14.55 -24.41 -5.31
N GLY A 67 -15.80 -24.87 -5.16
CA GLY A 67 -16.87 -24.62 -6.12
C GLY A 67 -17.12 -23.13 -6.28
N ALA A 68 -17.35 -22.71 -7.53
CA ALA A 68 -17.58 -21.31 -7.86
C ALA A 68 -18.63 -21.15 -8.95
N ASN A 69 -19.37 -20.05 -8.92
CA ASN A 69 -20.25 -19.65 -9.99
C ASN A 69 -19.42 -18.95 -11.08
N GLU A 70 -19.63 -19.36 -12.32
CA GLU A 70 -19.02 -18.74 -13.51
C GLU A 70 -19.91 -17.63 -14.04
N PHE A 71 -19.30 -16.49 -14.34
CA PHE A 71 -19.95 -15.33 -14.90
C PHE A 71 -19.21 -14.85 -16.15
N LYS A 72 -19.95 -14.34 -17.12
CA LYS A 72 -19.45 -13.65 -18.29
C LYS A 72 -19.86 -12.19 -18.21
N ALA A 73 -18.91 -11.28 -18.36
CA ALA A 73 -19.15 -9.85 -18.40
C ALA A 73 -18.83 -9.28 -19.78
N GLU A 74 -19.61 -8.31 -20.22
CA GLU A 74 -19.34 -7.48 -21.39
C GLU A 74 -18.87 -6.10 -20.92
N LEU A 75 -17.68 -5.69 -21.34
CA LEU A 75 -17.07 -4.39 -21.08
C LEU A 75 -17.24 -3.49 -22.31
N THR A 76 -17.92 -2.36 -22.16
CA THR A 76 -17.84 -1.26 -23.12
C THR A 76 -16.53 -0.51 -22.87
N VAL A 77 -15.66 -0.49 -23.88
CA VAL A 77 -14.30 0.02 -23.76
C VAL A 77 -14.25 1.48 -24.18
N ASN A 78 -13.74 2.32 -23.28
CA ASN A 78 -13.44 3.72 -23.55
C ASN A 78 -12.03 3.89 -24.11
N ARG A 79 -11.04 3.20 -23.50
CA ARG A 79 -9.61 3.26 -23.88
C ARG A 79 -8.93 1.92 -23.63
N ILE A 80 -7.97 1.59 -24.49
CA ILE A 80 -7.07 0.45 -24.29
C ILE A 80 -5.72 0.96 -23.81
N ILE A 81 -5.25 0.43 -22.68
CA ILE A 81 -3.93 0.70 -22.12
C ILE A 81 -2.91 -0.33 -22.60
N LYS A 82 -3.32 -1.60 -22.70
CA LYS A 82 -2.51 -2.72 -23.20
C LYS A 82 -3.44 -3.66 -23.99
N GLY A 83 -2.98 -4.27 -25.08
CA GLY A 83 -3.74 -5.22 -25.87
C GLY A 83 -4.27 -4.64 -27.20
N PRO A 84 -5.34 -5.21 -27.80
CA PRO A 84 -5.83 -4.83 -29.12
C PRO A 84 -6.41 -3.40 -29.13
N PRO A 85 -5.82 -2.47 -29.91
CA PRO A 85 -6.08 -1.03 -29.77
C PRO A 85 -7.49 -0.59 -30.18
N ASP A 86 -8.14 -1.33 -31.10
CA ASP A 86 -9.43 -0.93 -31.70
C ASP A 86 -10.65 -1.58 -31.05
N SER A 87 -10.45 -2.29 -29.95
CA SER A 87 -11.57 -2.97 -29.26
C SER A 87 -12.51 -1.97 -28.62
N ARG A 88 -13.76 -1.92 -29.09
CA ARG A 88 -14.86 -1.13 -28.50
C ARG A 88 -15.64 -1.91 -27.45
N ARG A 89 -15.56 -3.24 -27.50
CA ARG A 89 -16.20 -4.16 -26.56
C ARG A 89 -15.26 -5.32 -26.29
N MET A 90 -15.21 -5.76 -25.06
CA MET A 90 -14.47 -6.95 -24.64
C MET A 90 -15.36 -7.80 -23.76
N GLU A 91 -15.32 -9.10 -24.00
CA GLU A 91 -15.95 -10.08 -23.11
C GLU A 91 -14.90 -10.77 -22.28
N PHE A 92 -15.19 -10.98 -21.01
CA PHE A 92 -14.31 -11.74 -20.13
C PHE A 92 -15.11 -12.59 -19.12
N THR A 93 -14.46 -13.62 -18.62
CA THR A 93 -15.02 -14.54 -17.63
C THR A 93 -14.40 -14.26 -16.24
N PHE A 94 -15.22 -14.39 -15.22
CA PHE A 94 -14.77 -14.36 -13.82
C PHE A 94 -15.55 -15.36 -12.96
N TYR A 95 -15.00 -15.71 -11.80
CA TYR A 95 -15.57 -16.69 -10.89
C TYR A 95 -15.82 -16.08 -9.53
N LEU A 96 -16.97 -16.40 -8.91
CA LEU A 96 -17.27 -16.08 -7.52
C LEU A 96 -17.42 -17.38 -6.75
N PRO A 97 -16.49 -17.66 -5.82
CA PRO A 97 -16.53 -18.87 -4.97
C PRO A 97 -17.78 -18.96 -4.11
N ASP A 98 -18.19 -20.20 -3.83
CA ASP A 98 -19.30 -20.47 -2.89
C ASP A 98 -18.87 -20.24 -1.42
N ALA A 99 -17.56 -20.12 -1.16
CA ALA A 99 -17.01 -19.83 0.17
C ALA A 99 -16.84 -18.30 0.40
N PRO A 100 -16.84 -17.83 1.66
CA PRO A 100 -16.60 -16.43 1.99
C PRO A 100 -15.11 -16.07 1.79
N VAL A 101 -14.74 -15.74 0.57
CA VAL A 101 -13.42 -15.26 0.19
C VAL A 101 -13.49 -13.81 -0.26
N ALA A 102 -12.39 -13.08 -0.13
CA ALA A 102 -12.32 -11.66 -0.44
C ALA A 102 -12.27 -11.35 -1.94
N PHE A 103 -12.93 -12.15 -2.79
CA PHE A 103 -13.07 -11.84 -4.22
C PHE A 103 -14.08 -10.72 -4.41
N GLN A 104 -13.72 -9.74 -5.21
CA GLN A 104 -14.62 -8.65 -5.53
C GLN A 104 -15.61 -9.09 -6.63
N SER A 105 -16.89 -8.84 -6.40
CA SER A 105 -17.92 -9.02 -7.43
C SER A 105 -17.83 -7.93 -8.50
N ILE A 106 -18.26 -8.28 -9.70
CA ILE A 106 -18.41 -7.35 -10.82
C ILE A 106 -19.89 -7.27 -11.15
N ALA A 107 -20.40 -6.05 -11.27
CA ALA A 107 -21.81 -5.80 -11.57
C ALA A 107 -21.98 -4.90 -12.80
N ARG A 108 -23.16 -4.94 -13.40
CA ARG A 108 -23.53 -3.99 -14.46
C ARG A 108 -23.41 -2.56 -13.96
N GLY A 109 -22.75 -1.72 -14.73
CA GLY A 109 -22.52 -0.31 -14.40
C GLY A 109 -21.18 -0.05 -13.69
N ASP A 110 -20.49 -1.08 -13.22
CA ASP A 110 -19.14 -0.94 -12.67
C ASP A 110 -18.22 -0.34 -13.72
N ALA A 111 -17.46 0.68 -13.34
CA ALA A 111 -16.51 1.37 -14.19
C ALA A 111 -15.12 1.34 -13.56
N GLY A 112 -14.06 1.38 -14.38
CA GLY A 112 -12.69 1.36 -13.93
C GLY A 112 -11.73 0.84 -15.00
N MET A 113 -10.51 0.56 -14.58
CA MET A 113 -9.48 -0.08 -15.38
C MET A 113 -9.45 -1.56 -15.05
N PHE A 114 -9.78 -2.40 -16.04
CA PHE A 114 -9.86 -3.86 -15.93
C PHE A 114 -8.58 -4.51 -16.43
N PHE A 115 -8.08 -5.48 -15.69
CA PHE A 115 -6.88 -6.23 -15.97
C PHE A 115 -7.26 -7.64 -16.40
N LEU A 116 -6.98 -7.98 -17.65
CA LEU A 116 -7.47 -9.20 -18.28
C LEU A 116 -6.31 -10.06 -18.77
N ARG A 117 -6.39 -11.36 -18.51
CA ARG A 117 -5.47 -12.37 -19.01
C ARG A 117 -6.15 -13.21 -20.08
N GLU A 118 -5.47 -13.49 -21.19
CA GLU A 118 -5.95 -14.34 -22.26
C GLU A 118 -5.54 -15.80 -22.04
N ILE A 119 -6.51 -16.71 -22.11
CA ILE A 119 -6.28 -18.14 -22.04
C ILE A 119 -7.09 -18.81 -23.14
N SER A 120 -6.43 -19.48 -24.07
CA SER A 120 -7.07 -20.17 -25.20
C SER A 120 -8.07 -19.31 -25.97
N GLY A 121 -7.72 -18.03 -26.24
CA GLY A 121 -8.56 -17.09 -27.00
C GLY A 121 -9.73 -16.51 -26.20
N ARG A 122 -9.74 -16.63 -24.87
CA ARG A 122 -10.76 -16.04 -23.99
C ARG A 122 -10.08 -15.19 -22.92
N TYR A 123 -10.70 -14.05 -22.61
CA TYR A 123 -10.24 -13.20 -21.52
C TYR A 123 -10.84 -13.62 -20.18
N TYR A 124 -10.02 -13.52 -19.14
CA TYR A 124 -10.36 -13.75 -17.74
C TYR A 124 -9.80 -12.58 -16.89
N ILE A 125 -10.40 -12.31 -15.74
CA ILE A 125 -9.82 -11.37 -14.77
C ILE A 125 -8.45 -11.89 -14.33
N SER A 126 -7.43 -11.01 -14.32
CA SER A 126 -6.05 -11.37 -13.95
C SER A 126 -5.92 -11.64 -12.46
N ASP A 127 -6.59 -10.83 -11.62
CA ASP A 127 -6.64 -11.01 -10.17
C ASP A 127 -8.08 -10.80 -9.66
N PRO A 128 -8.71 -11.82 -9.04
CA PRO A 128 -10.07 -11.71 -8.54
C PRO A 128 -10.22 -10.84 -7.29
N HIS A 129 -9.12 -10.53 -6.58
CA HIS A 129 -9.14 -9.57 -5.46
C HIS A 129 -9.15 -8.12 -5.96
N TYR A 130 -8.53 -7.89 -7.11
CA TYR A 130 -8.42 -6.59 -7.77
C TYR A 130 -8.87 -6.67 -9.23
N PRO A 131 -10.14 -7.00 -9.50
CA PRO A 131 -10.64 -7.18 -10.86
C PRO A 131 -10.63 -5.87 -11.64
N ARG A 132 -10.69 -4.76 -10.94
CA ARG A 132 -10.54 -3.41 -11.49
C ARG A 132 -9.89 -2.48 -10.49
N ILE A 133 -9.21 -1.46 -11.01
CA ILE A 133 -8.72 -0.32 -10.22
C ILE A 133 -9.33 0.98 -10.71
N ALA A 134 -9.15 2.04 -9.93
CA ALA A 134 -9.72 3.35 -10.18
C ALA A 134 -9.36 3.89 -11.57
N ALA A 135 -10.35 4.38 -12.30
CA ALA A 135 -10.18 5.16 -13.53
C ALA A 135 -11.43 6.04 -13.74
N VAL A 136 -11.27 7.12 -14.52
CA VAL A 136 -12.35 8.03 -14.90
C VAL A 136 -12.66 7.91 -16.41
N GLU A 137 -13.85 8.33 -16.81
CA GLU A 137 -14.27 8.23 -18.20
C GLU A 137 -13.38 9.05 -19.14
N GLN A 138 -13.01 10.25 -18.73
CA GLN A 138 -12.21 11.17 -19.54
C GLN A 138 -10.80 11.29 -18.96
N CYS A 139 -9.81 10.88 -19.72
CA CYS A 139 -8.41 11.09 -19.44
C CYS A 139 -7.67 11.27 -20.76
N ALA A 140 -7.11 12.43 -20.98
CA ALA A 140 -6.35 12.73 -22.19
C ALA A 140 -4.89 12.29 -21.99
N SER A 141 -4.50 11.20 -22.66
CA SER A 141 -3.10 10.85 -22.84
C SER A 141 -2.87 10.65 -24.34
N SER A 142 -2.07 11.54 -24.92
CA SER A 142 -1.78 11.54 -26.36
C SER A 142 -0.40 10.99 -26.70
N GLU A 143 0.43 10.65 -25.71
CA GLU A 143 1.80 10.22 -25.92
C GLU A 143 1.97 8.70 -25.85
N PRO A 144 2.85 8.10 -26.67
CA PRO A 144 3.22 6.70 -26.58
C PRO A 144 4.12 6.49 -25.35
N LEU A 145 3.50 6.18 -24.20
CA LEU A 145 4.19 5.89 -22.94
C LEU A 145 4.25 4.39 -22.67
N PRO A 146 5.24 3.93 -21.88
CA PRO A 146 5.24 2.59 -21.30
C PRO A 146 3.93 2.30 -20.54
N VAL A 147 3.52 1.03 -20.49
CA VAL A 147 2.23 0.64 -19.90
C VAL A 147 2.07 1.14 -18.46
N LEU A 148 3.12 1.04 -17.64
CA LEU A 148 3.07 1.50 -16.25
C LEU A 148 2.83 3.01 -16.16
N ASP A 149 3.46 3.80 -17.04
CA ASP A 149 3.27 5.24 -17.06
C ASP A 149 1.87 5.62 -17.55
N ARG A 150 1.31 4.86 -18.53
CA ARG A 150 -0.09 5.03 -18.96
C ARG A 150 -1.07 4.74 -17.83
N VAL A 151 -0.85 3.68 -17.05
CA VAL A 151 -1.64 3.38 -15.86
C VAL A 151 -1.51 4.50 -14.83
N THR A 152 -0.29 5.02 -14.60
CA THR A 152 -0.06 6.16 -13.69
C THR A 152 -0.78 7.43 -14.14
N VAL A 153 -0.83 7.70 -15.46
CA VAL A 153 -1.61 8.83 -16.01
C VAL A 153 -3.11 8.64 -15.74
N GLU A 154 -3.66 7.46 -15.93
CA GLU A 154 -5.07 7.18 -15.63
C GLU A 154 -5.41 7.42 -14.13
N LEU A 155 -4.53 6.97 -13.24
CA LEU A 155 -4.68 7.19 -11.80
C LEU A 155 -4.57 8.68 -11.44
N ARG A 156 -3.67 9.40 -12.08
CA ARG A 156 -3.57 10.87 -11.92
C ARG A 156 -4.83 11.57 -12.40
N CYS A 157 -5.39 11.17 -13.54
CA CYS A 157 -6.68 11.70 -14.02
C CYS A 157 -7.78 11.52 -12.98
N ALA A 158 -7.86 10.33 -12.35
CA ALA A 158 -8.83 10.05 -11.30
C ALA A 158 -8.66 10.98 -10.07
N LEU A 159 -7.45 11.42 -9.77
CA LEU A 159 -7.18 12.36 -8.67
C LEU A 159 -7.46 13.82 -9.02
N THR A 160 -7.34 14.19 -10.29
CA THR A 160 -7.49 15.59 -10.75
C THR A 160 -8.85 15.90 -11.33
N ASP A 161 -9.69 14.90 -11.59
CA ASP A 161 -11.07 15.08 -12.02
C ASP A 161 -11.93 15.57 -10.84
N PRO A 162 -12.43 16.82 -10.87
CA PRO A 162 -13.24 17.37 -9.78
C PRO A 162 -14.61 16.66 -9.65
N SER A 163 -15.05 15.94 -10.68
CA SER A 163 -16.29 15.17 -10.67
C SER A 163 -16.10 13.73 -10.15
N ALA A 164 -14.85 13.26 -9.99
CA ALA A 164 -14.58 11.90 -9.54
C ALA A 164 -15.06 11.72 -8.09
N PRO A 165 -15.85 10.68 -7.80
CA PRO A 165 -16.21 10.32 -6.43
C PRO A 165 -14.99 10.14 -5.53
N GLU A 166 -15.09 10.49 -4.25
CA GLU A 166 -14.01 10.33 -3.26
C GLU A 166 -13.48 8.88 -3.23
N THR A 167 -14.36 7.90 -3.37
CA THR A 167 -13.99 6.47 -3.43
C THR A 167 -13.06 6.13 -4.60
N ILE A 168 -13.26 6.77 -5.75
CA ILE A 168 -12.39 6.62 -6.92
C ILE A 168 -11.03 7.28 -6.65
N GLN A 169 -11.01 8.47 -6.07
CA GLN A 169 -9.76 9.15 -5.71
C GLN A 169 -8.96 8.34 -4.68
N LEU A 170 -9.61 7.81 -3.65
CA LEU A 170 -8.96 6.94 -2.64
C LEU A 170 -8.42 5.63 -3.26
N GLY A 171 -9.17 5.01 -4.16
CA GLY A 171 -8.70 3.83 -4.90
C GLY A 171 -7.51 4.13 -5.82
N ALA A 172 -7.46 5.33 -6.41
CA ALA A 172 -6.30 5.77 -7.19
C ALA A 172 -5.06 5.95 -6.32
N ILE A 173 -5.18 6.50 -5.11
CA ILE A 173 -4.07 6.60 -4.16
C ILE A 173 -3.59 5.21 -3.76
N GLU A 174 -4.49 4.26 -3.46
CA GLU A 174 -4.15 2.89 -3.11
C GLU A 174 -3.33 2.21 -4.21
N ALA A 175 -3.75 2.34 -5.47
CA ALA A 175 -3.00 1.83 -6.60
C ALA A 175 -1.63 2.52 -6.75
N LEU A 176 -1.56 3.84 -6.60
CA LEU A 176 -0.31 4.59 -6.64
C LEU A 176 0.65 4.21 -5.51
N GLU A 177 0.18 3.78 -4.34
CA GLU A 177 1.04 3.34 -3.24
C GLU A 177 2.00 2.22 -3.64
N SER A 178 1.59 1.34 -4.56
CA SER A 178 2.42 0.24 -5.08
C SER A 178 3.42 0.66 -6.18
N ILE A 179 3.21 1.81 -6.82
CA ILE A 179 4.03 2.29 -7.95
C ILE A 179 5.12 3.22 -7.43
N ARG A 180 6.40 2.81 -7.46
CA ARG A 180 7.55 3.56 -6.92
C ARG A 180 8.30 4.35 -8.01
N THR A 181 7.59 5.20 -8.74
CA THR A 181 8.13 6.09 -9.78
C THR A 181 7.92 7.56 -9.42
N ASP A 182 8.71 8.47 -10.02
CA ASP A 182 8.54 9.91 -9.82
C ASP A 182 7.16 10.41 -10.28
N PRO A 183 6.62 9.99 -11.45
CA PRO A 183 5.27 10.38 -11.86
C PRO A 183 4.18 9.96 -10.88
N ALA A 184 4.31 8.78 -10.24
CA ALA A 184 3.37 8.32 -9.23
C ALA A 184 3.50 9.16 -7.93
N THR A 185 4.72 9.53 -7.55
CA THR A 185 4.96 10.41 -6.41
C THR A 185 4.39 11.81 -6.65
N ASP A 186 4.56 12.36 -7.86
CA ASP A 186 3.99 13.66 -8.23
C ASP A 186 2.45 13.63 -8.26
N ALA A 187 1.85 12.54 -8.71
CA ALA A 187 0.40 12.35 -8.62
C ALA A 187 -0.10 12.35 -7.15
N LEU A 188 0.64 11.72 -6.23
CA LEU A 188 0.33 11.76 -4.80
C LEU A 188 0.50 13.17 -4.20
N LYS A 189 1.49 13.96 -4.64
CA LYS A 189 1.65 15.36 -4.21
C LYS A 189 0.45 16.22 -4.64
N LEU A 190 -0.10 15.99 -5.82
CA LEU A 190 -1.36 16.64 -6.24
C LEU A 190 -2.54 16.26 -5.33
N ALA A 191 -2.65 14.99 -4.94
CA ALA A 191 -3.70 14.55 -4.03
C ALA A 191 -3.51 15.07 -2.60
N ALA A 192 -2.28 15.36 -2.18
CA ALA A 192 -1.97 15.89 -0.84
C ALA A 192 -2.48 17.34 -0.61
N ILE A 193 -2.87 18.04 -1.67
CA ILE A 193 -3.51 19.36 -1.59
C ILE A 193 -5.01 19.31 -1.90
N SER A 194 -5.60 18.12 -1.97
CA SER A 194 -7.05 17.93 -2.22
C SER A 194 -7.91 18.67 -1.18
N PRO A 195 -9.05 19.25 -1.60
CA PRO A 195 -10.04 19.81 -0.67
C PRO A 195 -10.68 18.72 0.22
N SER A 196 -10.79 17.47 -0.26
CA SER A 196 -11.23 16.36 0.56
C SER A 196 -10.18 15.99 1.62
N THR A 197 -10.59 16.06 2.89
CA THR A 197 -9.72 15.69 4.02
C THR A 197 -9.28 14.23 3.94
N SER A 198 -10.17 13.31 3.57
CA SER A 198 -9.85 11.87 3.46
C SER A 198 -8.79 11.62 2.37
N VAL A 199 -8.98 12.22 1.19
CA VAL A 199 -8.04 12.11 0.05
C VAL A 199 -6.69 12.72 0.44
N ARG A 200 -6.69 13.93 1.00
CA ARG A 200 -5.48 14.62 1.41
C ARG A 200 -4.66 13.82 2.42
N LEU A 201 -5.27 13.37 3.52
CA LEU A 201 -4.58 12.62 4.57
C LEU A 201 -4.09 11.25 4.07
N ARG A 202 -4.83 10.58 3.19
CA ARG A 202 -4.40 9.32 2.57
C ARG A 202 -3.17 9.53 1.69
N ALA A 203 -3.17 10.58 0.86
CA ALA A 203 -2.03 10.92 0.00
C ALA A 203 -0.79 11.28 0.81
N ILE A 204 -0.94 12.07 1.89
CA ILE A 204 0.17 12.40 2.80
C ILE A 204 0.75 11.13 3.43
N ALA A 205 -0.09 10.21 3.91
CA ALA A 205 0.37 8.94 4.47
C ALA A 205 1.19 8.13 3.44
N ALA A 206 0.74 8.07 2.18
CA ALA A 206 1.45 7.41 1.09
C ALA A 206 2.80 8.08 0.78
N LEU A 207 2.87 9.41 0.79
CA LEU A 207 4.10 10.19 0.61
C LEU A 207 5.10 9.95 1.75
N LEU A 208 4.64 9.96 3.00
CA LEU A 208 5.48 9.64 4.16
C LEU A 208 6.07 8.23 4.05
N GLY A 209 5.29 7.25 3.57
CA GLY A 209 5.75 5.90 3.26
C GLY A 209 6.84 5.83 2.17
N ARG A 210 7.07 6.91 1.43
CA ARG A 210 8.12 7.08 0.40
C ARG A 210 9.28 7.95 0.86
N ASN A 211 9.31 8.36 2.13
CA ASN A 211 10.27 9.34 2.66
C ASN A 211 10.11 10.77 2.07
N GLU A 212 8.94 11.06 1.48
CA GLU A 212 8.56 12.40 1.07
C GLU A 212 7.95 13.14 2.27
N ILE A 213 8.72 14.05 2.86
CA ILE A 213 8.39 14.69 4.14
C ILE A 213 7.84 16.11 4.01
N SER A 214 7.65 16.61 2.80
CA SER A 214 7.16 17.99 2.54
C SER A 214 5.89 18.33 3.31
N GLU A 215 4.97 17.36 3.40
CA GLU A 215 3.66 17.53 4.04
C GLU A 215 3.62 17.07 5.50
N LEU A 216 4.73 16.64 6.10
CA LEU A 216 4.75 16.18 7.49
C LEU A 216 4.35 17.30 8.46
N GLY A 217 4.78 18.53 8.16
CA GLY A 217 4.40 19.71 8.95
C GLY A 217 2.90 20.02 8.93
N SER A 218 2.24 19.79 7.79
CA SER A 218 0.80 20.08 7.62
C SER A 218 -0.12 19.18 8.44
N VAL A 219 0.35 17.99 8.85
CA VAL A 219 -0.41 17.03 9.67
C VAL A 219 0.05 16.97 11.14
N GLN A 220 1.09 17.74 11.51
CA GLN A 220 1.66 17.69 12.85
C GLN A 220 0.62 17.97 13.94
N ASP A 221 -0.16 19.04 13.79
CA ASP A 221 -1.15 19.43 14.79
C ASP A 221 -2.25 18.38 14.98
N LEU A 222 -2.67 17.74 13.88
CA LEU A 222 -3.60 16.61 13.93
C LEU A 222 -3.01 15.43 14.72
N LEU A 223 -1.73 15.13 14.52
CA LEU A 223 -1.04 14.00 15.18
C LEU A 223 -0.73 14.29 16.66
N LEU A 224 -0.75 15.55 17.07
CA LEU A 224 -0.54 15.97 18.47
C LEU A 224 -1.85 16.10 19.27
N GLN A 225 -3.01 15.89 18.65
CA GLN A 225 -4.31 15.96 19.32
C GLN A 225 -4.86 14.55 19.62
N PRO A 226 -5.68 14.40 20.67
CA PRO A 226 -6.48 13.19 20.84
C PRO A 226 -7.46 13.03 19.67
N VAL A 227 -7.39 11.93 18.95
CA VAL A 227 -8.21 11.67 17.77
C VAL A 227 -9.15 10.50 18.01
N ALA A 228 -10.44 10.72 17.72
CA ALA A 228 -11.50 9.72 17.77
C ALA A 228 -12.37 9.81 16.51
N GLY A 229 -13.28 8.84 16.36
CA GLY A 229 -14.24 8.83 15.25
C GLY A 229 -13.60 8.62 13.88
N PRO A 230 -14.12 9.27 12.82
CA PRO A 230 -13.75 8.96 11.43
C PRO A 230 -12.30 9.25 11.08
N LEU A 231 -11.61 10.14 11.79
CA LEU A 231 -10.20 10.48 11.55
C LEU A 231 -9.22 9.45 12.14
N ARG A 232 -9.68 8.55 13.01
CA ARG A 232 -8.82 7.54 13.64
C ARG A 232 -8.04 6.72 12.61
N GLY A 233 -8.71 6.19 11.59
CA GLY A 233 -8.07 5.42 10.53
C GLY A 233 -7.07 6.23 9.69
N ALA A 234 -7.29 7.54 9.56
CA ALA A 234 -6.32 8.41 8.88
C ALA A 234 -5.05 8.60 9.72
N VAL A 235 -5.19 8.83 11.03
CA VAL A 235 -4.05 8.94 11.95
C VAL A 235 -3.25 7.64 12.01
N ASP A 236 -3.91 6.48 12.04
CA ASP A 236 -3.24 5.18 12.00
C ASP A 236 -2.40 5.00 10.73
N ARG A 237 -2.92 5.44 9.57
CA ARG A 237 -2.18 5.41 8.30
C ARG A 237 -1.00 6.38 8.28
N LEU A 238 -1.18 7.60 8.80
CA LEU A 238 -0.09 8.58 8.92
C LEU A 238 1.03 8.03 9.82
N ALA A 239 0.68 7.48 10.98
CA ALA A 239 1.64 6.85 11.89
C ALA A 239 2.39 5.69 11.23
N SER A 240 1.68 4.87 10.43
CA SER A 240 2.28 3.79 9.63
C SER A 240 3.22 4.32 8.55
N GLY A 241 2.84 5.39 7.84
CA GLY A 241 3.69 6.05 6.84
C GLY A 241 4.98 6.59 7.47
N ILE A 242 4.89 7.21 8.64
CA ILE A 242 6.04 7.70 9.42
C ILE A 242 6.94 6.51 9.80
N TRP A 243 6.37 5.45 10.38
CA TRP A 243 7.10 4.25 10.82
C TRP A 243 7.89 3.59 9.69
N HIS A 244 7.26 3.36 8.57
CA HIS A 244 7.86 2.57 7.48
C HIS A 244 8.71 3.40 6.53
N GLY A 245 8.41 4.69 6.37
CA GLY A 245 8.94 5.52 5.29
C GLY A 245 9.94 6.56 5.71
N VAL A 246 9.70 7.28 6.80
CA VAL A 246 10.49 8.48 7.11
C VAL A 246 11.90 8.11 7.60
N ARG A 247 12.90 8.62 6.86
CA ARG A 247 14.35 8.46 7.13
C ARG A 247 15.13 9.75 6.96
N ASN A 248 14.49 10.80 6.49
CA ASN A 248 15.15 12.07 6.18
C ASN A 248 15.47 12.83 7.50
N PRO A 249 16.73 13.17 7.79
CA PRO A 249 17.10 13.90 9.00
C PRO A 249 16.41 15.27 9.18
N LYS A 250 15.96 15.90 8.07
CA LYS A 250 15.20 17.14 8.16
C LYS A 250 13.84 16.99 8.89
N ALA A 251 13.35 15.77 9.05
CA ALA A 251 12.13 15.49 9.81
C ALA A 251 12.34 15.49 11.33
N ILE A 252 13.58 15.41 11.84
CA ILE A 252 13.90 15.26 13.27
C ILE A 252 13.15 16.27 14.16
N PRO A 253 13.11 17.58 13.86
CA PRO A 253 12.42 18.53 14.74
C PRO A 253 10.92 18.29 14.88
N ILE A 254 10.28 17.74 13.84
CA ILE A 254 8.85 17.38 13.89
C ILE A 254 8.69 16.03 14.61
N LEU A 255 9.54 15.05 14.33
CA LEU A 255 9.49 13.74 14.97
C LEU A 255 9.65 13.83 16.48
N GLU A 256 10.56 14.69 16.99
CA GLU A 256 10.72 14.95 18.42
C GLU A 256 9.44 15.50 19.06
N ARG A 257 8.71 16.39 18.36
CA ARG A 257 7.40 16.86 18.86
C ARG A 257 6.37 15.72 18.86
N LEU A 258 6.37 14.85 17.84
CA LEU A 258 5.45 13.72 17.75
C LEU A 258 5.68 12.66 18.83
N LEU A 259 6.83 12.61 19.48
CA LEU A 259 7.04 11.79 20.69
C LEU A 259 6.11 12.18 21.86
N ARG A 260 5.49 13.36 21.81
CA ARG A 260 4.53 13.85 22.81
C ARG A 260 3.08 13.65 22.41
N SER A 261 2.82 12.96 21.31
CA SER A 261 1.45 12.63 20.87
C SER A 261 0.72 11.83 21.95
N PRO A 262 -0.59 12.08 22.18
CA PRO A 262 -1.39 11.22 23.05
C PRO A 262 -1.56 9.81 22.45
N ASP A 263 -1.39 9.65 21.14
CA ASP A 263 -1.50 8.37 20.45
C ASP A 263 -0.16 7.62 20.45
N PHE A 264 -0.13 6.44 21.07
CA PHE A 264 1.08 5.63 21.15
C PHE A 264 1.59 5.16 19.78
N LYS A 265 0.73 4.95 18.77
CA LYS A 265 1.16 4.56 17.43
C LYS A 265 1.93 5.69 16.75
N VAL A 266 1.53 6.95 16.98
CA VAL A 266 2.26 8.12 16.51
C VAL A 266 3.61 8.23 17.21
N ARG A 267 3.67 8.09 18.54
CA ARG A 267 4.94 8.12 19.29
C ARG A 267 5.89 7.00 18.85
N ARG A 268 5.35 5.80 18.69
CA ARG A 268 6.09 4.64 18.17
C ARG A 268 6.63 4.88 16.76
N GLY A 269 5.79 5.43 15.86
CA GLY A 269 6.18 5.83 14.51
C GLY A 269 7.31 6.87 14.51
N ALA A 270 7.19 7.90 15.38
CA ALA A 270 8.19 8.95 15.52
C ALA A 270 9.53 8.40 16.04
N ALA A 271 9.52 7.57 17.07
CA ALA A 271 10.73 6.94 17.61
C ALA A 271 11.43 6.08 16.55
N GLN A 272 10.67 5.26 15.79
CA GLN A 272 11.23 4.45 14.71
C GLN A 272 11.80 5.32 13.58
N ALA A 273 11.11 6.38 13.20
CA ALA A 273 11.62 7.30 12.18
C ALA A 273 12.90 8.01 12.64
N LEU A 274 12.98 8.46 13.90
CA LEU A 274 14.22 9.01 14.48
C LEU A 274 15.37 8.01 14.37
N ARG A 275 15.16 6.76 14.78
CA ARG A 275 16.14 5.68 14.59
C ARG A 275 16.52 5.53 13.11
N ASN A 276 15.55 5.47 12.20
CA ASN A 276 15.77 5.26 10.76
C ASN A 276 16.56 6.40 10.09
N THR A 277 16.62 7.61 10.70
CA THR A 277 17.47 8.70 10.19
C THR A 277 18.96 8.38 10.29
N GLY A 278 19.37 7.52 11.24
CA GLY A 278 20.77 7.23 11.54
C GLY A 278 21.58 8.46 11.99
N SER A 279 20.92 9.60 12.21
CA SER A 279 21.58 10.88 12.52
C SER A 279 21.86 11.02 14.01
N SER A 280 23.06 11.50 14.33
CA SER A 280 23.38 11.88 15.72
C SER A 280 22.46 12.95 16.30
N GLN A 281 21.82 13.76 15.45
CA GLN A 281 20.82 14.73 15.89
C GLN A 281 19.57 14.07 16.49
N ALA A 282 19.26 12.81 16.16
CA ALA A 282 18.13 12.08 16.73
C ALA A 282 18.36 11.57 18.15
N VAL A 283 19.61 11.61 18.66
CA VAL A 283 19.96 11.11 20.00
C VAL A 283 19.14 11.79 21.10
N ALA A 284 18.92 13.09 21.01
CA ALA A 284 18.13 13.83 22.00
C ALA A 284 16.66 13.34 22.06
N GLY A 285 16.01 13.17 20.92
CA GLY A 285 14.64 12.66 20.84
C GLY A 285 14.54 11.21 21.32
N LEU A 286 15.47 10.34 20.92
CA LEU A 286 15.50 8.95 21.40
C LEU A 286 15.76 8.87 22.92
N ALA A 287 16.57 9.78 23.47
CA ALA A 287 16.78 9.88 24.92
C ALA A 287 15.48 10.28 25.66
N GLU A 288 14.66 11.15 25.10
CA GLU A 288 13.32 11.47 25.65
C GLU A 288 12.42 10.22 25.62
N ALA A 289 12.44 9.47 24.53
CA ALA A 289 11.64 8.25 24.32
C ALA A 289 11.99 7.09 25.27
N LEU A 290 13.15 7.08 25.93
CA LEU A 290 13.47 6.12 27.00
C LEU A 290 12.51 6.19 28.20
N ASN A 291 11.74 7.26 28.34
CA ASN A 291 10.80 7.48 29.43
C ASN A 291 9.33 7.34 28.98
N ASP A 292 9.08 6.84 27.77
CA ASP A 292 7.71 6.65 27.28
C ASP A 292 6.95 5.62 28.13
N SER A 293 5.63 5.79 28.24
CA SER A 293 4.75 4.85 28.93
C SER A 293 4.72 3.49 28.22
N GLU A 294 4.84 3.51 26.87
CA GLU A 294 4.76 2.30 26.05
C GLU A 294 6.12 1.62 25.91
N ARG A 295 6.12 0.31 26.17
CA ARG A 295 7.33 -0.52 26.11
C ARG A 295 7.96 -0.54 24.72
N ASP A 296 7.16 -0.65 23.66
CA ASP A 296 7.63 -0.68 22.28
C ASP A 296 8.41 0.60 21.93
N VAL A 297 7.93 1.76 22.41
CA VAL A 297 8.61 3.05 22.18
C VAL A 297 9.96 3.08 22.90
N ARG A 298 10.00 2.63 24.17
CA ARG A 298 11.26 2.54 24.93
C ARG A 298 12.25 1.57 24.29
N TYR A 299 11.77 0.42 23.80
CA TYR A 299 12.60 -0.55 23.08
C TYR A 299 13.25 0.08 21.84
N ILE A 300 12.45 0.76 21.00
CA ILE A 300 12.95 1.44 19.81
C ILE A 300 14.00 2.49 20.16
N ALA A 301 13.77 3.22 21.25
CA ALA A 301 14.73 4.21 21.73
C ALA A 301 16.08 3.57 22.11
N VAL A 302 16.06 2.45 22.84
CA VAL A 302 17.27 1.72 23.25
C VAL A 302 18.05 1.24 22.03
N ILE A 303 17.40 0.53 21.10
CA ILE A 303 18.09 0.02 19.91
C ILE A 303 18.54 1.16 18.97
N GLY A 304 17.76 2.24 18.86
CA GLY A 304 18.12 3.42 18.06
C GLY A 304 19.34 4.14 18.61
N LEU A 305 19.46 4.29 19.93
CA LEU A 305 20.65 4.85 20.58
C LEU A 305 21.86 3.95 20.33
N GLY A 306 21.74 2.62 20.51
CA GLY A 306 22.82 1.67 20.26
C GLY A 306 23.37 1.76 18.85
N GLU A 307 22.48 1.72 17.85
CA GLU A 307 22.84 1.81 16.44
C GLU A 307 23.50 3.15 16.06
N ILE A 308 22.92 4.28 16.51
CA ILE A 308 23.43 5.62 16.15
C ILE A 308 24.77 5.91 16.84
N THR A 309 24.94 5.46 18.08
CA THR A 309 26.18 5.69 18.84
C THR A 309 27.21 4.58 18.65
N ARG A 310 26.89 3.54 17.87
CA ARG A 310 27.74 2.37 17.59
C ARG A 310 28.11 1.57 18.86
N GLN A 311 27.15 1.44 19.77
CA GLN A 311 27.27 0.66 21.00
C GLN A 311 26.36 -0.57 20.91
N ASP A 312 26.68 -1.47 19.96
CA ASP A 312 25.85 -2.63 19.58
C ASP A 312 25.58 -3.58 20.76
N GLU A 313 26.50 -3.66 21.72
CA GLU A 313 26.34 -4.45 22.95
C GLU A 313 25.17 -3.96 23.82
N TRP A 314 24.73 -2.71 23.61
CA TRP A 314 23.61 -2.10 24.31
C TRP A 314 22.34 -2.02 23.45
N SER A 315 22.30 -2.78 22.34
CA SER A 315 21.18 -2.91 21.41
C SER A 315 20.60 -4.35 21.46
N PRO A 316 19.76 -4.66 22.45
CA PRO A 316 19.28 -6.02 22.70
C PRO A 316 18.27 -6.49 21.68
N SER A 317 18.10 -7.82 21.55
CA SER A 317 16.91 -8.41 20.94
C SER A 317 15.65 -8.05 21.75
N ILE A 318 14.49 -8.19 21.13
CA ILE A 318 13.19 -7.90 21.79
C ILE A 318 12.99 -8.78 23.03
N ASP A 319 13.38 -10.05 22.99
CA ASP A 319 13.27 -10.98 24.10
C ASP A 319 14.18 -10.58 25.23
N ASN A 320 15.47 -10.32 24.95
CA ASN A 320 16.44 -9.88 25.95
C ASN A 320 16.05 -8.53 26.59
N PHE A 321 15.56 -7.58 25.79
CA PHE A 321 15.03 -6.34 26.34
C PHE A 321 13.82 -6.61 27.25
N SER A 322 12.94 -7.55 26.86
CA SER A 322 11.78 -7.89 27.63
C SER A 322 12.10 -8.45 29.02
N GLU A 323 13.16 -9.21 29.13
CA GLU A 323 13.62 -9.82 30.39
C GLU A 323 14.43 -8.84 31.26
N HIS A 324 15.16 -7.91 30.63
CA HIS A 324 16.15 -7.06 31.31
C HIS A 324 15.93 -5.56 31.05
N GLU A 325 14.70 -5.13 30.84
CA GLU A 325 14.37 -3.74 30.45
C GLU A 325 15.02 -2.69 31.35
N ALA A 326 14.94 -2.85 32.68
CA ALA A 326 15.47 -1.90 33.64
C ALA A 326 16.99 -1.73 33.51
N TYR A 327 17.72 -2.80 33.16
CA TYR A 327 19.15 -2.78 32.96
C TYR A 327 19.53 -1.91 31.74
N PHE A 328 18.91 -2.12 30.59
CA PHE A 328 19.18 -1.34 29.38
C PHE A 328 18.76 0.12 29.54
N LEU A 329 17.59 0.38 30.12
CA LEU A 329 17.13 1.74 30.38
C LEU A 329 18.04 2.50 31.36
N SER A 330 18.55 1.83 32.42
CA SER A 330 19.47 2.42 33.38
C SER A 330 20.77 2.83 32.69
N TYR A 331 21.36 1.97 31.88
CA TYR A 331 22.55 2.28 31.10
C TYR A 331 22.35 3.52 30.24
N TRP A 332 21.35 3.52 29.36
CA TRP A 332 21.14 4.62 28.42
C TRP A 332 20.80 5.94 29.12
N ARG A 333 20.01 5.91 30.19
CA ARG A 333 19.74 7.12 30.99
C ARG A 333 20.99 7.70 31.64
N ASN A 334 21.90 6.86 32.11
CA ASN A 334 23.15 7.32 32.68
C ASN A 334 24.09 7.84 31.59
N TRP A 335 24.17 7.15 30.45
CA TRP A 335 24.96 7.58 29.30
C TRP A 335 24.51 8.98 28.81
N VAL A 336 23.20 9.21 28.64
CA VAL A 336 22.66 10.52 28.25
C VAL A 336 23.05 11.62 29.26
N LYS A 337 23.06 11.33 30.57
CA LYS A 337 23.48 12.30 31.59
C LYS A 337 24.94 12.64 31.47
N SER A 338 25.80 11.69 31.09
CA SER A 338 27.25 11.90 30.94
C SER A 338 27.64 12.70 29.70
N GLN A 339 26.69 12.88 28.72
CA GLN A 339 26.92 13.67 27.51
C GLN A 339 26.56 15.17 27.69
N LYS A 340 25.97 15.55 28.84
CA LYS A 340 25.62 16.93 29.20
C LYS A 340 26.78 17.57 29.98
#